data_4cf9bb9410c4a59c290c1951ec881897
#
_entry.id   4cf9bb9410c4a59c290c1951ec881897
#
_cell.length_a   1.000
_cell.length_b   1.000
_cell.length_c   1.000
_cell.angle_alpha   90.00
_cell.angle_beta   90.00
_cell.angle_gamma   90.00
#
_symmetry.space_group_name_H-M   'P 1'
#
loop_
_entity.id
_entity.type
_entity.pdbx_description
1 polymer ?
#
loop_
_entity_poly.entity_id
_entity_poly.type
_entity_poly.pdbx_seq_one_letter_code
_entity_poly.pdbx_strand_id
1 'polypeptide(L)'
;MSATPDTHPSADTATHPANTAAHPANHTARKTIISGLSIYTQMSSVAGAPVVYLLGDMADNSPVQVPVGVSLVHIGVDLWEENFSPWCAPRVFAKGPNFGDGAQKTLDTLINQVIPWTESELTESPAYKVLVGYSLAGLFSLWAGLSQACITPISTFQRIGAVSGSFWFPGLLDYVDQQLSGGVVGLTHAYLSLGDREARTPNPQIMHVRENAELLASKLESVGITSTFELNRGNHFQNVEGRMQKALDWLVK
;
A
#
# COMPACT_ATOMS: atom_id res chain seq x y z
N MET A 1 -16.92 71.48 29.18
CA MET A 1 -16.95 70.22 29.91
C MET A 1 -16.25 69.22 28.99
N SER A 2 -15.06 68.87 29.43
CA SER A 2 -14.05 68.13 28.65
C SER A 2 -14.25 66.63 28.85
N ALA A 3 -14.31 65.86 27.77
CA ALA A 3 -14.28 64.41 27.79
C ALA A 3 -12.95 63.94 27.23
N THR A 4 -12.18 63.25 28.09
CA THR A 4 -10.91 62.59 27.73
C THR A 4 -11.17 61.29 27.00
N PRO A 5 -10.33 60.88 26.01
CA PRO A 5 -10.41 59.57 25.39
C PRO A 5 -9.58 58.55 26.15
N ASP A 6 -10.22 57.40 26.45
CA ASP A 6 -9.57 56.22 26.99
C ASP A 6 -8.62 55.55 25.96
N THR A 7 -7.39 55.33 26.38
CA THR A 7 -6.39 54.57 25.64
C THR A 7 -6.45 53.09 26.03
N HIS A 8 -6.86 52.22 25.11
CA HIS A 8 -6.66 50.76 25.24
C HIS A 8 -5.23 50.37 24.92
N PRO A 9 -4.60 49.48 25.70
CA PRO A 9 -3.29 48.92 25.34
C PRO A 9 -3.43 47.86 24.27
N SER A 10 -2.56 47.93 23.27
CA SER A 10 -2.39 46.96 22.20
C SER A 10 -1.95 45.60 22.72
N ALA A 11 -2.65 44.56 22.26
CA ALA A 11 -2.31 43.17 22.50
C ALA A 11 -1.01 42.76 21.81
N ASP A 12 -0.11 42.21 22.58
CA ASP A 12 1.13 41.56 22.14
C ASP A 12 0.80 40.41 21.17
N THR A 13 1.30 40.52 19.95
CA THR A 13 1.36 39.43 19.00
C THR A 13 2.51 38.51 19.37
N ALA A 14 2.18 37.47 20.13
CA ALA A 14 3.09 36.34 20.33
C ALA A 14 3.28 35.58 19.02
N THR A 15 4.39 35.84 18.34
CA THR A 15 4.89 35.04 17.24
C THR A 15 5.28 33.66 17.75
N HIS A 16 4.47 32.65 17.46
CA HIS A 16 4.88 31.25 17.62
C HIS A 16 6.04 30.96 16.66
N PRO A 17 7.16 30.44 17.15
CA PRO A 17 8.21 29.95 16.25
C PRO A 17 7.65 28.72 15.50
N ALA A 18 7.59 28.82 14.17
CA ALA A 18 7.37 27.68 13.31
C ALA A 18 8.47 26.65 13.59
N ASN A 19 8.08 25.54 14.20
CA ASN A 19 8.96 24.39 14.42
C ASN A 19 9.18 23.69 13.08
N THR A 20 10.06 24.23 12.25
CA THR A 20 10.62 23.54 11.10
C THR A 20 11.64 22.55 11.61
N ALA A 21 11.17 21.40 12.07
CA ALA A 21 12.02 20.22 12.23
C ALA A 21 12.55 19.86 10.85
N ALA A 22 13.79 20.23 10.56
CA ALA A 22 14.52 19.79 9.39
C ALA A 22 14.60 18.26 9.47
N HIS A 23 13.89 17.55 8.56
CA HIS A 23 14.10 16.12 8.36
C HIS A 23 15.55 15.92 7.92
N PRO A 24 16.33 15.07 8.60
CA PRO A 24 17.66 14.73 8.14
C PRO A 24 17.50 14.01 6.79
N ALA A 25 18.04 14.60 5.73
CA ALA A 25 18.02 14.07 4.37
C ALA A 25 18.96 12.85 4.28
N ASN A 26 18.46 11.67 4.69
CA ASN A 26 19.16 10.39 4.52
C ASN A 26 18.63 9.60 3.31
N HIS A 27 17.87 10.25 2.40
CA HIS A 27 17.29 9.59 1.24
C HIS A 27 17.71 10.30 -0.06
N THR A 28 18.17 9.53 -1.05
CA THR A 28 18.36 10.02 -2.42
C THR A 28 17.06 9.78 -3.20
N ALA A 29 16.41 10.87 -3.63
CA ALA A 29 15.18 10.81 -4.42
C ALA A 29 15.51 10.75 -5.93
N ARG A 30 14.83 9.88 -6.67
CA ARG A 30 15.01 9.69 -8.12
C ARG A 30 13.71 9.34 -8.81
N LYS A 31 13.54 9.80 -10.05
CA LYS A 31 12.43 9.40 -10.94
C LYS A 31 12.97 8.70 -12.17
N THR A 32 12.31 7.63 -12.62
CA THR A 32 12.63 6.90 -13.85
C THR A 32 11.39 6.19 -14.41
N ILE A 33 11.51 5.63 -15.60
CA ILE A 33 10.46 4.79 -16.22
C ILE A 33 11.08 3.43 -16.51
N ILE A 34 10.44 2.36 -16.08
CA ILE A 34 10.85 0.98 -16.33
C ILE A 34 9.66 0.24 -16.94
N SER A 35 9.81 -0.19 -18.20
CA SER A 35 8.76 -0.92 -18.95
C SER A 35 7.38 -0.27 -18.94
N GLY A 36 7.33 1.07 -19.02
CA GLY A 36 6.10 1.86 -18.97
C GLY A 36 5.58 2.17 -17.58
N LEU A 37 6.19 1.61 -16.52
CA LEU A 37 5.86 1.96 -15.14
C LEU A 37 6.66 3.20 -14.72
N SER A 38 5.99 4.17 -14.13
CA SER A 38 6.61 5.35 -13.54
C SER A 38 7.15 5.00 -12.16
N ILE A 39 8.46 5.14 -11.94
CA ILE A 39 9.12 4.77 -10.70
C ILE A 39 9.65 6.04 -10.02
N TYR A 40 9.28 6.21 -8.75
CA TYR A 40 9.87 7.22 -7.87
C TYR A 40 10.51 6.52 -6.66
N THR A 41 11.76 6.86 -6.34
CA THR A 41 12.48 6.24 -5.24
C THR A 41 12.92 7.24 -4.19
N GLN A 42 12.94 6.79 -2.94
CA GLN A 42 13.62 7.41 -1.80
C GLN A 42 14.45 6.32 -1.15
N MET A 43 15.74 6.26 -1.52
CA MET A 43 16.63 5.19 -1.07
C MET A 43 17.28 5.54 0.25
N SER A 44 17.22 4.64 1.23
CA SER A 44 17.94 4.74 2.50
C SER A 44 19.44 4.52 2.28
N SER A 45 20.25 5.25 3.04
CA SER A 45 21.71 5.01 3.11
C SER A 45 22.10 3.91 4.11
N VAL A 46 21.11 3.34 4.81
CA VAL A 46 21.36 2.27 5.78
C VAL A 46 21.55 0.94 5.03
N ALA A 47 22.66 0.26 5.29
CA ALA A 47 22.94 -1.03 4.70
C ALA A 47 21.89 -2.08 5.12
N GLY A 48 21.42 -2.90 4.18
CA GLY A 48 20.36 -3.89 4.43
C GLY A 48 18.98 -3.31 4.74
N ALA A 49 18.77 -1.99 4.54
CA ALA A 49 17.46 -1.36 4.76
C ALA A 49 16.34 -2.09 4.01
N PRO A 50 15.17 -2.36 4.63
CA PRO A 50 14.05 -2.94 3.92
C PRO A 50 13.56 -2.01 2.81
N VAL A 51 12.97 -2.61 1.76
CA VAL A 51 12.40 -1.86 0.63
C VAL A 51 10.89 -2.03 0.61
N VAL A 52 10.19 -0.90 0.57
CA VAL A 52 8.74 -0.82 0.37
C VAL A 52 8.45 -0.49 -1.09
N TYR A 53 7.79 -1.40 -1.79
CA TYR A 53 7.21 -1.20 -3.11
C TYR A 53 5.76 -0.76 -2.93
N LEU A 54 5.50 0.52 -3.16
CA LEU A 54 4.20 1.16 -2.99
C LEU A 54 3.53 1.33 -4.35
N LEU A 55 2.40 0.66 -4.55
CA LEU A 55 1.62 0.73 -5.77
C LEU A 55 0.55 1.83 -5.67
N GLY A 56 0.49 2.70 -6.66
CA GLY A 56 -0.49 3.78 -6.65
C GLY A 56 -0.34 4.75 -7.82
N ASP A 57 -1.23 5.74 -7.87
CA ASP A 57 -1.07 6.86 -8.78
C ASP A 57 0.17 7.68 -8.40
N MET A 58 0.96 8.03 -9.40
CA MET A 58 2.11 8.91 -9.21
C MET A 58 1.65 10.35 -9.04
N ALA A 59 1.32 10.73 -7.80
CA ALA A 59 1.40 12.14 -7.43
C ALA A 59 2.89 12.54 -7.28
N ASP A 60 3.20 13.81 -7.51
CA ASP A 60 4.59 14.32 -7.45
C ASP A 60 5.29 14.11 -6.08
N ASN A 61 4.51 13.82 -5.05
CA ASN A 61 4.98 13.49 -3.70
C ASN A 61 4.37 12.17 -3.26
N SER A 62 5.16 11.30 -2.63
CA SER A 62 4.64 10.09 -2.00
C SER A 62 3.60 10.46 -0.94
N PRO A 63 2.43 9.79 -0.91
CA PRO A 63 1.40 10.05 0.09
C PRO A 63 1.79 9.60 1.51
N VAL A 64 2.94 8.94 1.67
CA VAL A 64 3.41 8.39 2.93
C VAL A 64 4.77 8.94 3.33
N GLN A 65 4.99 9.06 4.64
CA GLN A 65 6.30 9.39 5.19
C GLN A 65 7.10 8.11 5.38
N VAL A 66 8.29 8.09 4.78
CA VAL A 66 9.19 6.93 4.88
C VAL A 66 10.00 7.02 6.19
N PRO A 67 9.93 6.03 7.07
CA PRO A 67 10.75 5.98 8.27
C PRO A 67 12.25 5.98 7.93
N VAL A 68 13.05 6.54 8.83
CA VAL A 68 14.53 6.46 8.71
C VAL A 68 14.94 4.98 8.68
N GLY A 69 15.80 4.62 7.75
CA GLY A 69 16.26 3.23 7.59
C GLY A 69 15.34 2.36 6.72
N VAL A 70 14.38 2.95 6.00
CA VAL A 70 13.53 2.25 5.02
C VAL A 70 13.70 2.87 3.65
N SER A 71 13.83 2.08 2.61
CA SER A 71 13.79 2.54 1.22
C SER A 71 12.36 2.46 0.67
N LEU A 72 11.93 3.46 -0.10
CA LEU A 72 10.65 3.49 -0.79
C LEU A 72 10.85 3.47 -2.30
N VAL A 73 10.10 2.61 -2.97
CA VAL A 73 9.92 2.55 -4.41
C VAL A 73 8.43 2.73 -4.70
N HIS A 74 8.02 3.94 -5.07
CA HIS A 74 6.66 4.22 -5.46
C HIS A 74 6.49 3.95 -6.95
N ILE A 75 5.49 3.17 -7.32
CA ILE A 75 5.27 2.64 -8.66
C ILE A 75 3.91 3.09 -9.16
N GLY A 76 3.92 3.99 -10.14
CA GLY A 76 2.72 4.39 -10.87
C GLY A 76 2.38 3.38 -11.96
N VAL A 77 1.13 2.92 -11.96
CA VAL A 77 0.60 1.95 -12.92
C VAL A 77 -0.64 2.53 -13.56
N ASP A 78 -0.63 2.65 -14.88
CA ASP A 78 -1.81 3.04 -15.65
C ASP A 78 -2.76 1.85 -15.85
N LEU A 79 -3.98 2.11 -16.31
CA LEU A 79 -4.99 1.08 -16.59
C LEU A 79 -5.23 0.13 -15.40
N TRP A 80 -5.66 0.68 -14.29
CA TRP A 80 -5.82 -0.03 -13.01
C TRP A 80 -6.61 -1.33 -13.10
N GLU A 81 -7.78 -1.29 -13.75
CA GLU A 81 -8.65 -2.45 -13.88
C GLU A 81 -8.03 -3.55 -14.75
N GLU A 82 -7.13 -3.20 -15.66
CA GLU A 82 -6.37 -4.16 -16.45
C GLU A 82 -5.19 -4.71 -15.65
N ASN A 83 -4.33 -3.83 -15.15
CA ASN A 83 -3.00 -4.19 -14.67
C ASN A 83 -2.97 -4.74 -13.23
N PHE A 84 -4.02 -4.51 -12.42
CA PHE A 84 -4.10 -5.02 -11.07
C PHE A 84 -5.10 -6.17 -10.87
N SER A 85 -5.83 -6.56 -11.91
CA SER A 85 -6.79 -7.66 -11.84
C SER A 85 -6.13 -8.99 -12.17
N PRO A 86 -6.22 -9.99 -11.28
CA PRO A 86 -5.61 -11.30 -11.48
C PRO A 86 -6.25 -12.12 -12.61
N TRP A 87 -7.52 -11.87 -12.89
CA TRP A 87 -8.31 -12.51 -13.95
C TRP A 87 -9.45 -11.60 -14.37
N CYS A 88 -9.98 -11.85 -15.56
CA CYS A 88 -11.10 -11.09 -16.10
C CYS A 88 -12.34 -11.21 -15.20
N ALA A 89 -12.99 -10.08 -14.95
CA ALA A 89 -14.26 -10.02 -14.22
C ALA A 89 -15.15 -8.89 -14.76
N PRO A 90 -16.49 -9.01 -14.65
CA PRO A 90 -17.40 -7.92 -14.99
C PRO A 90 -17.17 -6.70 -14.11
N ARG A 91 -17.37 -5.52 -14.69
CA ARG A 91 -17.34 -4.26 -13.93
C ARG A 91 -18.37 -4.26 -12.79
N VAL A 92 -18.00 -3.65 -11.70
CA VAL A 92 -18.86 -3.48 -10.51
C VAL A 92 -19.46 -2.08 -10.47
N PHE A 93 -18.78 -1.12 -11.07
CA PHE A 93 -19.23 0.28 -11.15
C PHE A 93 -19.82 0.57 -12.52
N ALA A 94 -20.99 1.24 -12.55
CA ALA A 94 -21.75 1.46 -13.78
C ALA A 94 -20.96 2.20 -14.90
N LYS A 95 -20.01 3.06 -14.52
CA LYS A 95 -19.18 3.84 -15.45
C LYS A 95 -17.76 3.31 -15.64
N GLY A 96 -17.37 2.24 -14.90
CA GLY A 96 -16.03 1.65 -15.03
C GLY A 96 -15.92 0.69 -16.22
N PRO A 97 -14.70 0.35 -16.67
CA PRO A 97 -14.46 -0.75 -17.58
C PRO A 97 -14.68 -2.10 -16.89
N ASN A 98 -14.65 -3.19 -17.64
CA ASN A 98 -14.48 -4.52 -17.08
C ASN A 98 -13.06 -4.67 -16.51
N PHE A 99 -12.89 -5.59 -15.58
CA PHE A 99 -11.57 -5.97 -15.07
C PHE A 99 -10.87 -6.89 -16.08
N GLY A 100 -9.57 -6.64 -16.27
CA GLY A 100 -8.72 -7.45 -17.14
C GLY A 100 -8.05 -8.61 -16.41
N ASP A 101 -6.91 -9.06 -16.93
CA ASP A 101 -6.09 -10.16 -16.39
C ASP A 101 -4.59 -9.85 -16.40
N GLY A 102 -4.24 -8.56 -16.48
CA GLY A 102 -2.87 -8.08 -16.62
C GLY A 102 -2.02 -8.15 -15.35
N ALA A 103 -2.55 -8.57 -14.21
CA ALA A 103 -1.80 -8.63 -12.95
C ALA A 103 -0.54 -9.49 -13.05
N GLN A 104 -0.58 -10.62 -13.76
CA GLN A 104 0.62 -11.46 -13.93
C GLN A 104 1.72 -10.71 -14.67
N LYS A 105 1.40 -9.99 -15.75
CA LYS A 105 2.36 -9.18 -16.49
C LYS A 105 2.96 -8.07 -15.63
N THR A 106 2.13 -7.42 -14.80
CA THR A 106 2.59 -6.40 -13.84
C THR A 106 3.55 -7.02 -12.83
N LEU A 107 3.20 -8.16 -12.26
CA LEU A 107 4.07 -8.89 -11.31
C LEU A 107 5.39 -9.32 -11.95
N ASP A 108 5.37 -9.85 -13.17
CA ASP A 108 6.57 -10.22 -13.91
C ASP A 108 7.48 -9.01 -14.16
N THR A 109 6.91 -7.85 -14.45
CA THR A 109 7.67 -6.60 -14.60
C THR A 109 8.31 -6.17 -13.28
N LEU A 110 7.57 -6.27 -12.18
CA LEU A 110 8.11 -5.98 -10.85
C LEU A 110 9.29 -6.90 -10.52
N ILE A 111 9.13 -8.20 -10.68
CA ILE A 111 10.12 -9.21 -10.30
C ILE A 111 11.36 -9.16 -11.19
N ASN A 112 11.17 -9.06 -12.50
CA ASN A 112 12.26 -9.23 -13.44
C ASN A 112 12.96 -7.93 -13.84
N GLN A 113 12.38 -6.76 -13.53
CA GLN A 113 12.91 -5.48 -13.95
C GLN A 113 13.01 -4.45 -12.82
N VAL A 114 11.90 -4.17 -12.11
CA VAL A 114 11.88 -3.12 -11.08
C VAL A 114 12.72 -3.52 -9.87
N ILE A 115 12.53 -4.73 -9.35
CA ILE A 115 13.29 -5.22 -8.18
C ILE A 115 14.79 -5.32 -8.47
N PRO A 116 15.26 -5.96 -9.56
CA PRO A 116 16.68 -5.98 -9.89
C PRO A 116 17.28 -4.60 -10.08
N TRP A 117 16.55 -3.69 -10.73
CA TRP A 117 16.99 -2.31 -10.87
C TRP A 117 17.10 -1.63 -9.50
N THR A 118 16.09 -1.77 -8.64
CA THR A 118 16.12 -1.22 -7.27
C THR A 118 17.30 -1.77 -6.48
N GLU A 119 17.51 -3.07 -6.52
CA GLU A 119 18.60 -3.74 -5.78
C GLU A 119 20.00 -3.34 -6.30
N SER A 120 20.12 -2.99 -7.59
CA SER A 120 21.38 -2.46 -8.13
C SER A 120 21.75 -1.05 -7.60
N GLU A 121 20.79 -0.31 -7.07
CA GLU A 121 20.99 1.00 -6.46
C GLU A 121 21.29 0.89 -4.93
N LEU A 122 21.21 -0.30 -4.35
CA LEU A 122 21.49 -0.57 -2.94
C LEU A 122 22.94 -1.02 -2.75
N THR A 123 23.51 -0.71 -1.58
CA THR A 123 24.84 -1.20 -1.21
C THR A 123 24.84 -2.65 -0.75
N GLU A 124 23.71 -3.11 -0.21
CA GLU A 124 23.49 -4.49 0.26
C GLU A 124 22.08 -4.92 -0.04
N SER A 125 21.85 -6.23 -0.13
CA SER A 125 20.51 -6.79 -0.31
C SER A 125 19.59 -6.36 0.84
N PRO A 126 18.32 -6.02 0.55
CA PRO A 126 17.38 -5.60 1.58
C PRO A 126 17.06 -6.75 2.55
N ALA A 127 16.89 -6.44 3.84
CA ALA A 127 16.52 -7.41 4.87
C ALA A 127 15.19 -8.11 4.53
N TYR A 128 14.25 -7.37 3.97
CA TYR A 128 12.98 -7.88 3.43
C TYR A 128 12.37 -6.87 2.44
N LYS A 129 11.46 -7.37 1.63
CA LYS A 129 10.67 -6.57 0.66
C LYS A 129 9.21 -6.55 1.06
N VAL A 130 8.61 -5.36 0.98
CA VAL A 130 7.20 -5.11 1.29
C VAL A 130 6.49 -4.68 0.01
N LEU A 131 5.33 -5.25 -0.29
CA LEU A 131 4.45 -4.80 -1.37
C LEU A 131 3.16 -4.23 -0.77
N VAL A 132 2.85 -2.97 -1.08
CA VAL A 132 1.69 -2.27 -0.51
C VAL A 132 0.88 -1.62 -1.62
N GLY A 133 -0.44 -1.76 -1.56
CA GLY A 133 -1.36 -1.09 -2.47
C GLY A 133 -2.68 -0.71 -1.81
N TYR A 134 -3.38 0.21 -2.44
CA TYR A 134 -4.72 0.66 -2.07
C TYR A 134 -5.77 0.12 -3.04
N SER A 135 -6.97 -0.21 -2.56
CA SER A 135 -8.09 -0.62 -3.42
C SER A 135 -7.75 -1.84 -4.28
N LEU A 136 -7.80 -1.73 -5.59
CA LEU A 136 -7.45 -2.79 -6.54
C LEU A 136 -5.94 -3.14 -6.48
N ALA A 137 -5.07 -2.15 -6.25
CA ALA A 137 -3.66 -2.40 -5.98
C ALA A 137 -3.45 -3.15 -4.64
N GLY A 138 -4.36 -2.99 -3.67
CA GLY A 138 -4.39 -3.80 -2.44
C GLY A 138 -4.78 -5.26 -2.70
N LEU A 139 -5.77 -5.50 -3.56
CA LEU A 139 -6.06 -6.84 -4.08
C LEU A 139 -4.83 -7.46 -4.75
N PHE A 140 -4.18 -6.70 -5.64
CA PHE A 140 -2.97 -7.14 -6.31
C PHE A 140 -1.85 -7.50 -5.32
N SER A 141 -1.64 -6.68 -4.28
CA SER A 141 -0.61 -6.95 -3.27
C SER A 141 -0.85 -8.28 -2.54
N LEU A 142 -2.10 -8.57 -2.16
CA LEU A 142 -2.47 -9.86 -1.55
C LEU A 142 -2.28 -11.02 -2.52
N TRP A 143 -2.80 -10.89 -3.73
CA TRP A 143 -2.69 -11.90 -4.78
C TRP A 143 -1.22 -12.19 -5.13
N ALA A 144 -0.41 -11.16 -5.37
CA ALA A 144 1.00 -11.29 -5.72
C ALA A 144 1.81 -11.93 -4.59
N GLY A 145 1.58 -11.50 -3.35
CA GLY A 145 2.25 -12.10 -2.18
C GLY A 145 1.99 -13.59 -2.06
N LEU A 146 0.76 -14.02 -2.25
CA LEU A 146 0.39 -15.44 -2.18
C LEU A 146 0.89 -16.23 -3.38
N SER A 147 0.78 -15.71 -4.61
CA SER A 147 1.25 -16.42 -5.82
C SER A 147 2.76 -16.68 -5.77
N GLN A 148 3.54 -15.74 -5.26
CA GLN A 148 5.00 -15.89 -5.15
C GLN A 148 5.43 -16.83 -4.01
N ALA A 149 4.68 -16.86 -2.93
CA ALA A 149 4.98 -17.71 -1.80
C ALA A 149 4.91 -19.21 -2.11
N CYS A 150 4.19 -19.60 -3.18
CA CYS A 150 4.03 -21.00 -3.57
C CYS A 150 5.06 -21.49 -4.60
N ILE A 151 5.82 -20.59 -5.24
CA ILE A 151 6.68 -20.93 -6.40
C ILE A 151 8.14 -21.09 -6.01
N THR A 152 8.61 -20.35 -5.01
CA THR A 152 10.01 -20.35 -4.60
C THR A 152 10.17 -20.56 -3.10
N PRO A 153 11.27 -21.18 -2.64
CA PRO A 153 11.57 -21.32 -1.21
C PRO A 153 11.72 -19.98 -0.47
N ILE A 154 11.90 -18.89 -1.22
CA ILE A 154 12.02 -17.54 -0.69
C ILE A 154 11.02 -16.68 -1.45
N SER A 155 9.94 -16.23 -0.79
CA SER A 155 9.00 -15.29 -1.38
C SER A 155 9.70 -14.01 -1.81
N THR A 156 9.32 -13.49 -2.97
CA THR A 156 9.81 -12.19 -3.44
C THR A 156 9.43 -11.07 -2.49
N PHE A 157 8.21 -11.10 -1.94
CA PHE A 157 7.73 -10.16 -0.94
C PHE A 157 7.46 -10.90 0.37
N GLN A 158 8.21 -10.57 1.42
CA GLN A 158 8.05 -11.17 2.75
C GLN A 158 6.86 -10.55 3.51
N ARG A 159 6.47 -9.32 3.15
CA ARG A 159 5.36 -8.61 3.79
C ARG A 159 4.47 -7.95 2.75
N ILE A 160 3.16 -7.94 2.99
CA ILE A 160 2.17 -7.33 2.09
C ILE A 160 1.22 -6.41 2.85
N GLY A 161 0.78 -5.35 2.17
CA GLY A 161 -0.27 -4.45 2.63
C GLY A 161 -1.39 -4.31 1.61
N ALA A 162 -2.60 -4.71 1.99
CA ALA A 162 -3.81 -4.56 1.21
C ALA A 162 -4.73 -3.53 1.89
N VAL A 163 -4.46 -2.24 1.62
CA VAL A 163 -5.15 -1.11 2.27
C VAL A 163 -6.45 -0.81 1.55
N SER A 164 -7.57 -0.85 2.27
CA SER A 164 -8.92 -0.76 1.68
C SER A 164 -9.06 -1.66 0.45
N GLY A 165 -8.48 -2.87 0.55
CA GLY A 165 -8.34 -3.81 -0.56
C GLY A 165 -9.69 -4.22 -1.16
N SER A 166 -9.71 -4.48 -2.47
CA SER A 166 -10.91 -4.92 -3.18
C SER A 166 -11.24 -6.39 -2.85
N PHE A 167 -11.44 -6.71 -1.55
CA PHE A 167 -11.70 -8.08 -1.08
C PHE A 167 -13.05 -8.66 -1.51
N TRP A 168 -13.85 -7.86 -2.20
CA TRP A 168 -15.08 -8.25 -2.88
C TRP A 168 -14.84 -8.84 -4.28
N PHE A 169 -13.59 -8.87 -4.77
CA PHE A 169 -13.27 -9.30 -6.14
C PHE A 169 -13.68 -10.76 -6.36
N PRO A 170 -14.41 -11.08 -7.47
CA PRO A 170 -14.95 -12.40 -7.69
C PRO A 170 -13.86 -13.49 -7.72
N GLY A 171 -14.05 -14.58 -6.99
CA GLY A 171 -13.11 -15.71 -6.95
C GLY A 171 -11.90 -15.52 -6.03
N LEU A 172 -11.77 -14.37 -5.36
CA LEU A 172 -10.62 -14.10 -4.48
C LEU A 172 -10.51 -15.10 -3.34
N LEU A 173 -11.61 -15.42 -2.66
CA LEU A 173 -11.59 -16.34 -1.52
C LEU A 173 -11.20 -17.76 -1.95
N ASP A 174 -11.73 -18.25 -3.08
CA ASP A 174 -11.38 -19.56 -3.64
C ASP A 174 -9.90 -19.62 -4.04
N TYR A 175 -9.38 -18.55 -4.64
CA TYR A 175 -7.97 -18.43 -4.95
C TYR A 175 -7.12 -18.52 -3.69
N VAL A 176 -7.46 -17.76 -2.65
CA VAL A 176 -6.70 -17.78 -1.38
C VAL A 176 -6.72 -19.18 -0.76
N ASP A 177 -7.86 -19.86 -0.73
CA ASP A 177 -7.97 -21.24 -0.23
C ASP A 177 -7.06 -22.20 -1.00
N GLN A 178 -7.04 -22.07 -2.32
CA GLN A 178 -6.16 -22.88 -3.17
C GLN A 178 -4.68 -22.62 -2.86
N GLN A 179 -4.26 -21.36 -2.74
CA GLN A 179 -2.87 -21.01 -2.45
C GLN A 179 -2.45 -21.52 -1.06
N LEU A 180 -3.30 -21.30 -0.04
CA LEU A 180 -2.98 -21.71 1.34
C LEU A 180 -2.92 -23.23 1.49
N SER A 181 -3.71 -24.00 0.73
CA SER A 181 -3.68 -25.47 0.73
C SER A 181 -2.35 -26.04 0.19
N GLY A 182 -1.67 -25.31 -0.71
CA GLY A 182 -0.35 -25.67 -1.27
C GLY A 182 0.82 -25.39 -0.32
N GLY A 183 0.56 -24.72 0.80
CA GLY A 183 1.58 -24.22 1.73
C GLY A 183 2.21 -22.92 1.26
N VAL A 184 2.31 -21.95 2.16
CA VAL A 184 2.89 -20.62 1.89
C VAL A 184 4.27 -20.54 2.50
N VAL A 185 5.27 -20.27 1.68
CA VAL A 185 6.65 -20.15 2.13
C VAL A 185 7.17 -18.74 1.88
N GLY A 186 7.72 -18.11 2.92
CA GLY A 186 8.41 -16.83 2.81
C GLY A 186 7.53 -15.58 2.94
N LEU A 187 6.20 -15.64 2.80
CA LEU A 187 5.30 -14.56 3.21
C LEU A 187 5.11 -14.64 4.73
N THR A 188 5.52 -13.61 5.45
CA THR A 188 5.56 -13.61 6.92
C THR A 188 4.53 -12.68 7.55
N HIS A 189 4.19 -11.56 6.89
CA HIS A 189 3.29 -10.55 7.43
C HIS A 189 2.28 -10.07 6.38
N ALA A 190 1.04 -9.87 6.81
CA ALA A 190 -0.03 -9.34 5.97
C ALA A 190 -0.85 -8.29 6.74
N TYR A 191 -0.89 -7.07 6.24
CA TYR A 191 -1.75 -6.01 6.75
C TYR A 191 -2.95 -5.85 5.84
N LEU A 192 -4.16 -6.02 6.38
CA LEU A 192 -5.42 -5.80 5.68
C LEU A 192 -6.18 -4.67 6.37
N SER A 193 -6.82 -3.80 5.61
CA SER A 193 -7.68 -2.79 6.22
C SER A 193 -8.86 -2.41 5.34
N LEU A 194 -9.87 -1.79 5.97
CA LEU A 194 -11.04 -1.19 5.32
C LEU A 194 -11.47 0.08 6.08
N GLY A 195 -12.31 0.88 5.44
CA GLY A 195 -13.12 1.88 6.13
C GLY A 195 -14.39 1.25 6.71
N ASP A 196 -14.81 1.70 7.89
CA ASP A 196 -15.98 1.19 8.62
C ASP A 196 -17.34 1.40 7.89
N ARG A 197 -17.30 2.13 6.77
CA ARG A 197 -18.47 2.41 5.93
C ARG A 197 -18.37 1.81 4.51
N GLU A 198 -17.30 1.10 4.18
CA GLU A 198 -17.12 0.55 2.82
C GLU A 198 -18.14 -0.54 2.50
N ALA A 199 -18.53 -1.36 3.47
CA ALA A 199 -19.59 -2.34 3.32
C ALA A 199 -21.01 -1.75 3.31
N ARG A 200 -21.19 -0.44 3.57
CA ARG A 200 -22.51 0.22 3.58
C ARG A 200 -22.92 0.62 2.18
N THR A 201 -23.22 -0.35 1.35
CA THR A 201 -23.58 -0.18 -0.06
C THR A 201 -24.69 -1.15 -0.45
N PRO A 202 -25.61 -0.78 -1.35
CA PRO A 202 -26.59 -1.71 -1.90
C PRO A 202 -25.99 -2.65 -2.94
N ASN A 203 -24.73 -2.49 -3.33
CA ASN A 203 -24.09 -3.35 -4.31
C ASN A 203 -23.80 -4.73 -3.69
N PRO A 204 -24.44 -5.82 -4.21
CA PRO A 204 -24.33 -7.16 -3.62
C PRO A 204 -22.91 -7.75 -3.66
N GLN A 205 -22.05 -7.30 -4.57
CA GLN A 205 -20.66 -7.74 -4.61
C GLN A 205 -19.81 -7.07 -3.53
N ILE A 206 -20.08 -5.80 -3.21
CA ILE A 206 -19.25 -5.03 -2.28
C ILE A 206 -19.74 -5.14 -0.83
N MET A 207 -21.02 -5.38 -0.60
CA MET A 207 -21.61 -5.37 0.74
C MET A 207 -20.95 -6.34 1.74
N HIS A 208 -20.33 -7.39 1.24
CA HIS A 208 -19.63 -8.42 2.05
C HIS A 208 -18.12 -8.20 2.15
N VAL A 209 -17.62 -7.01 1.73
CA VAL A 209 -16.17 -6.73 1.70
C VAL A 209 -15.52 -6.84 3.09
N ARG A 210 -16.28 -6.51 4.15
CA ARG A 210 -15.79 -6.59 5.53
C ARG A 210 -15.66 -8.03 6.00
N GLU A 211 -16.69 -8.83 5.83
CA GLU A 211 -16.70 -10.26 6.17
C GLU A 211 -15.58 -10.99 5.43
N ASN A 212 -15.39 -10.66 4.16
CA ASN A 212 -14.29 -11.22 3.37
C ASN A 212 -12.92 -10.83 3.94
N ALA A 213 -12.72 -9.57 4.33
CA ALA A 213 -11.45 -9.12 4.92
C ALA A 213 -11.14 -9.81 6.25
N GLU A 214 -12.14 -9.95 7.13
CA GLU A 214 -12.03 -10.66 8.42
C GLU A 214 -11.69 -12.14 8.19
N LEU A 215 -12.35 -12.78 7.23
CA LEU A 215 -12.08 -14.17 6.84
C LEU A 215 -10.69 -14.34 6.25
N LEU A 216 -10.25 -13.45 5.37
CA LEU A 216 -8.90 -13.47 4.79
C LEU A 216 -7.82 -13.37 5.87
N ALA A 217 -7.94 -12.43 6.82
CA ALA A 217 -7.00 -12.29 7.92
C ALA A 217 -6.91 -13.59 8.74
N SER A 218 -8.06 -14.17 9.10
CA SER A 218 -8.11 -15.44 9.85
C SER A 218 -7.47 -16.61 9.08
N LYS A 219 -7.71 -16.70 7.76
CA LYS A 219 -7.09 -17.73 6.91
C LYS A 219 -5.57 -17.60 6.87
N LEU A 220 -5.04 -16.39 6.73
CA LEU A 220 -3.60 -16.12 6.73
C LEU A 220 -2.97 -16.49 8.08
N GLU A 221 -3.60 -16.14 9.20
CA GLU A 221 -3.14 -16.53 10.53
C GLU A 221 -3.12 -18.05 10.73
N SER A 222 -4.11 -18.75 10.19
CA SER A 222 -4.21 -20.22 10.35
C SER A 222 -3.04 -21.00 9.72
N VAL A 223 -2.31 -20.39 8.79
CA VAL A 223 -1.12 -20.96 8.15
C VAL A 223 0.19 -20.33 8.65
N GLY A 224 0.15 -19.56 9.76
CA GLY A 224 1.32 -19.01 10.43
C GLY A 224 1.81 -17.68 9.89
N ILE A 225 1.05 -17.00 9.01
CA ILE A 225 1.35 -15.63 8.59
C ILE A 225 0.88 -14.68 9.68
N THR A 226 1.76 -13.82 10.20
CA THR A 226 1.39 -12.75 11.10
C THR A 226 0.49 -11.77 10.35
N SER A 227 -0.81 -11.77 10.65
CA SER A 227 -1.75 -10.91 9.95
C SER A 227 -2.47 -9.95 10.89
N THR A 228 -3.01 -8.87 10.34
CA THR A 228 -3.91 -7.97 11.05
C THR A 228 -4.98 -7.45 10.10
N PHE A 229 -6.18 -7.28 10.64
CA PHE A 229 -7.25 -6.54 9.96
C PHE A 229 -7.60 -5.29 10.75
N GLU A 230 -7.39 -4.11 10.15
CA GLU A 230 -7.70 -2.83 10.78
C GLU A 230 -8.93 -2.18 10.15
N LEU A 231 -9.92 -1.85 10.98
CA LEU A 231 -11.10 -1.09 10.56
C LEU A 231 -10.89 0.39 10.84
N ASN A 232 -10.71 1.18 9.79
CA ASN A 232 -10.51 2.62 9.85
C ASN A 232 -11.84 3.38 9.79
N ARG A 233 -11.89 4.58 10.36
CA ARG A 233 -13.08 5.44 10.23
C ARG A 233 -13.23 5.95 8.80
N GLY A 234 -14.43 5.85 8.23
CA GLY A 234 -14.78 6.48 6.95
C GLY A 234 -15.14 5.50 5.83
N ASN A 235 -15.42 6.04 4.64
CA ASN A 235 -15.66 5.28 3.42
C ASN A 235 -14.36 5.05 2.63
N HIS A 236 -14.48 4.42 1.46
CA HIS A 236 -13.34 4.06 0.60
C HIS A 236 -12.42 5.24 0.22
N PHE A 237 -12.92 6.45 0.12
CA PHE A 237 -12.18 7.62 -0.36
C PHE A 237 -11.72 8.56 0.77
N GLN A 238 -11.95 8.21 2.03
CA GLN A 238 -11.62 9.07 3.16
C GLN A 238 -10.32 8.64 3.84
N ASN A 239 -9.45 9.63 4.11
CA ASN A 239 -8.18 9.46 4.81
C ASN A 239 -7.28 8.35 4.21
N VAL A 240 -7.18 8.31 2.87
CA VAL A 240 -6.36 7.33 2.14
C VAL A 240 -4.91 7.37 2.61
N GLU A 241 -4.30 8.56 2.65
CA GLU A 241 -2.91 8.76 3.10
C GLU A 241 -2.69 8.24 4.53
N GLY A 242 -3.57 8.59 5.46
CA GLY A 242 -3.44 8.13 6.85
C GLY A 242 -3.59 6.61 7.00
N ARG A 243 -4.41 5.95 6.16
CA ARG A 243 -4.52 4.49 6.14
C ARG A 243 -3.27 3.84 5.54
N MET A 244 -2.73 4.42 4.47
CA MET A 244 -1.48 3.96 3.87
C MET A 244 -0.32 4.10 4.86
N GLN A 245 -0.24 5.22 5.59
CA GLN A 245 0.78 5.44 6.62
C GLN A 245 0.72 4.39 7.73
N LYS A 246 -0.48 4.08 8.23
CA LYS A 246 -0.66 3.03 9.25
C LYS A 246 -0.20 1.66 8.78
N ALA A 247 -0.53 1.31 7.53
CA ALA A 247 -0.08 0.05 6.93
C ALA A 247 1.45 0.01 6.85
N LEU A 248 2.06 1.09 6.38
CA LEU A 248 3.51 1.21 6.30
C LEU A 248 4.16 1.08 7.67
N ASP A 249 3.69 1.86 8.66
CA ASP A 249 4.21 1.84 10.03
C ASP A 249 4.12 0.45 10.68
N TRP A 250 3.10 -0.33 10.35
CA TRP A 250 2.95 -1.71 10.83
C TRP A 250 3.88 -2.68 10.11
N LEU A 251 4.04 -2.53 8.80
CA LEU A 251 4.78 -3.46 7.95
C LEU A 251 6.32 -3.30 8.06
N VAL A 252 6.81 -2.16 8.53
CA VAL A 252 8.27 -1.90 8.65
C VAL A 252 8.83 -2.00 10.07
N LYS A 253 8.00 -2.45 11.00
CA LYS A 253 8.40 -2.70 12.41
C LYS A 253 9.32 -3.91 12.56
#